data_33e635aa467afe0761d33891c1a6898e
#
_entry.id   33e635aa467afe0761d33891c1a6898e
#
_cell.length_a   1.000
_cell.length_b   1.000
_cell.length_c   1.000
_cell.angle_alpha   90.00
_cell.angle_beta   90.00
_cell.angle_gamma   90.00
#
_symmetry.space_group_name_H-M   'P 1'
#
loop_
_entity.id
_entity.type
_entity.pdbx_description
1 polymer ?
#
loop_
_entity_poly.entity_id
_entity_poly.type
_entity_poly.pdbx_seq_one_letter_code
_entity_poly.pdbx_strand_id
1 'polypeptide(L)'
;MLILQKVVCNQQHLPGYIALLGDPTHKNILIDAGIKKASNVIICLGSDESNALSILNTRNLNGNAKIIACVNNSENFKLMRQAGANVTVQPSQAGGYLLADAVFSSYINDYVLDLLNNEGLISFAERYANSDDVGQDMRNFKDGIVLRIYRNGEPVGFWEGSKSIIQEGDLLLYVEPNKKN
;
A
#
# COMPACT_ATOMS: atom_id res chain seq x y z
N MET A 1 10.88 -0.32 8.71
CA MET A 1 10.51 0.11 7.34
C MET A 1 11.69 0.88 6.77
N LEU A 2 12.05 0.64 5.53
CA LEU A 2 13.10 1.37 4.81
C LEU A 2 12.48 1.98 3.55
N ILE A 3 12.64 3.29 3.36
CA ILE A 3 12.14 3.99 2.17
C ILE A 3 13.37 4.39 1.35
N LEU A 4 13.45 3.89 0.12
CA LEU A 4 14.49 4.22 -0.83
C LEU A 4 13.95 5.28 -1.79
N GLN A 5 14.39 6.51 -1.58
CA GLN A 5 14.10 7.62 -2.46
C GLN A 5 15.43 8.32 -2.79
N LYS A 6 15.60 8.77 -4.03
CA LYS A 6 16.74 9.62 -4.37
C LYS A 6 16.53 10.98 -3.70
N VAL A 7 17.01 11.11 -2.47
CA VAL A 7 16.93 12.37 -1.74
C VAL A 7 17.97 13.32 -2.34
N VAL A 8 17.50 14.29 -3.10
CA VAL A 8 18.25 15.53 -3.28
C VAL A 8 18.08 16.25 -1.94
N CYS A 9 19.11 16.16 -1.11
CA CYS A 9 19.08 16.62 0.27
C CYS A 9 18.84 18.12 0.36
N ASN A 10 17.65 18.52 0.76
CA ASN A 10 17.45 19.72 1.55
C ASN A 10 17.14 19.24 2.97
N GLN A 11 18.02 19.51 3.91
CA GLN A 11 18.04 19.04 5.29
C GLN A 11 16.70 19.31 6.00
N GLN A 12 15.77 18.39 5.94
CA GLN A 12 14.69 18.29 6.92
C GLN A 12 14.93 17.07 7.78
N HIS A 13 15.47 17.31 8.97
CA HIS A 13 15.57 16.32 10.03
C HIS A 13 14.14 16.03 10.51
N LEU A 14 13.55 14.97 9.97
CA LEU A 14 12.32 14.42 10.51
C LEU A 14 12.68 13.62 11.77
N PRO A 15 12.18 13.97 12.95
CA PRO A 15 12.52 13.26 14.18
C PRO A 15 12.10 11.78 14.06
N GLY A 16 13.02 10.87 14.40
CA GLY A 16 12.80 9.43 14.34
C GLY A 16 13.12 8.76 12.99
N TYR A 17 13.63 9.51 12.01
CA TYR A 17 14.07 8.98 10.72
C TYR A 17 15.57 9.20 10.50
N ILE A 18 16.21 8.20 9.87
CA ILE A 18 17.60 8.30 9.44
C ILE A 18 17.59 8.54 7.93
N ALA A 19 18.12 9.68 7.49
CA ALA A 19 18.33 9.98 6.10
C ALA A 19 19.77 9.62 5.70
N LEU A 20 19.92 8.86 4.60
CA LEU A 20 21.20 8.51 4.02
C LEU A 20 21.31 9.13 2.63
N LEU A 21 22.38 9.88 2.38
CA LEU A 21 22.66 10.42 1.05
C LEU A 21 23.34 9.35 0.20
N GLY A 22 22.76 8.99 -0.94
CA GLY A 22 23.33 8.02 -1.84
C GLY A 22 22.39 7.58 -2.95
N ASP A 23 22.91 6.81 -3.89
CA ASP A 23 22.12 6.20 -4.96
C ASP A 23 21.71 4.79 -4.54
N PRO A 24 20.40 4.54 -4.34
CA PRO A 24 19.91 3.23 -3.87
C PRO A 24 20.03 2.11 -4.92
N THR A 25 20.50 2.39 -6.12
CA THR A 25 20.86 1.36 -7.09
C THR A 25 22.18 0.67 -6.74
N HIS A 26 22.99 1.25 -5.84
CA HIS A 26 24.27 0.70 -5.41
C HIS A 26 24.11 -0.13 -4.13
N LYS A 27 24.67 -1.36 -4.15
CA LYS A 27 24.58 -2.31 -3.02
C LYS A 27 25.14 -1.76 -1.70
N ASN A 28 26.23 -0.99 -1.76
CA ASN A 28 26.84 -0.43 -0.56
C ASN A 28 25.88 0.53 0.16
N ILE A 29 25.19 1.40 -0.59
CA ILE A 29 24.20 2.32 -0.03
C ILE A 29 23.03 1.56 0.62
N LEU A 30 22.57 0.47 -0.01
CA LEU A 30 21.54 -0.38 0.57
C LEU A 30 22.01 -1.06 1.87
N ILE A 31 23.28 -1.49 1.93
CA ILE A 31 23.88 -2.10 3.12
C ILE A 31 23.96 -1.07 4.25
N ASP A 32 24.46 0.13 3.95
CA ASP A 32 24.57 1.23 4.90
C ASP A 32 23.20 1.67 5.42
N ALA A 33 22.16 1.60 4.58
CA ALA A 33 20.77 1.83 4.96
C ALA A 33 20.15 0.71 5.81
N GLY A 34 20.87 -0.39 6.07
CA GLY A 34 20.40 -1.48 6.91
C GLY A 34 19.46 -2.47 6.21
N ILE A 35 19.53 -2.59 4.88
CA ILE A 35 18.65 -3.44 4.06
C ILE A 35 18.56 -4.89 4.57
N LYS A 36 19.64 -5.45 5.11
CA LYS A 36 19.70 -6.84 5.58
C LYS A 36 18.76 -7.14 6.75
N LYS A 37 18.34 -6.10 7.49
CA LYS A 37 17.44 -6.21 8.66
C LYS A 37 16.06 -5.62 8.40
N ALA A 38 15.82 -5.04 7.23
CA ALA A 38 14.56 -4.42 6.89
C ALA A 38 13.46 -5.46 6.66
N SER A 39 12.33 -5.36 7.36
CA SER A 39 11.14 -6.19 7.12
C SER A 39 10.37 -5.72 5.90
N ASN A 40 10.29 -4.39 5.71
CA ASN A 40 9.56 -3.76 4.61
C ASN A 40 10.46 -2.72 3.93
N VAL A 41 10.43 -2.69 2.61
CA VAL A 41 11.21 -1.76 1.78
C VAL A 41 10.28 -1.12 0.76
N ILE A 42 10.27 0.21 0.72
CA ILE A 42 9.55 0.98 -0.30
C ILE A 42 10.58 1.55 -1.26
N ILE A 43 10.41 1.28 -2.55
CA ILE A 43 11.29 1.74 -3.63
C ILE A 43 10.49 2.68 -4.52
N CYS A 44 10.87 3.96 -4.53
CA CYS A 44 10.19 5.02 -5.28
C CYS A 44 11.22 5.98 -5.89
N LEU A 45 11.86 5.54 -6.97
CA LEU A 45 12.88 6.31 -7.69
C LEU A 45 12.28 6.97 -8.93
N GLY A 46 13.04 7.89 -9.52
CA GLY A 46 12.59 8.68 -10.66
C GLY A 46 12.41 7.90 -11.97
N SER A 47 12.96 6.68 -12.09
CA SER A 47 12.81 5.84 -13.28
C SER A 47 12.53 4.37 -12.94
N ASP A 48 11.85 3.68 -13.84
CA ASP A 48 11.53 2.27 -13.69
C ASP A 48 12.77 1.37 -13.75
N GLU A 49 13.78 1.75 -14.52
CA GLU A 49 15.06 1.05 -14.59
C GLU A 49 15.77 1.08 -13.23
N SER A 50 15.82 2.25 -12.60
CA SER A 50 16.39 2.41 -11.26
C SER A 50 15.60 1.65 -10.21
N ASN A 51 14.27 1.66 -10.31
CA ASN A 51 13.38 0.88 -9.43
C ASN A 51 13.68 -0.62 -9.58
N ALA A 52 13.73 -1.15 -10.81
CA ALA A 52 13.99 -2.56 -11.07
C ALA A 52 15.37 -3.00 -10.56
N LEU A 53 16.39 -2.19 -10.78
CA LEU A 53 17.75 -2.48 -10.29
C LEU A 53 17.83 -2.49 -8.76
N SER A 54 17.15 -1.53 -8.11
CA SER A 54 17.08 -1.47 -6.65
C SER A 54 16.31 -2.64 -6.06
N ILE A 55 15.23 -3.10 -6.72
CA ILE A 55 14.47 -4.30 -6.32
C ILE A 55 15.38 -5.53 -6.38
N LEU A 56 16.09 -5.75 -7.50
CA LEU A 56 17.01 -6.88 -7.68
C LEU A 56 18.11 -6.87 -6.62
N ASN A 57 18.72 -5.73 -6.37
CA ASN A 57 19.77 -5.61 -5.35
C ASN A 57 19.22 -5.83 -3.93
N THR A 58 18.03 -5.29 -3.63
CA THR A 58 17.35 -5.52 -2.36
C THR A 58 17.07 -7.01 -2.14
N ARG A 59 16.51 -7.69 -3.15
CA ARG A 59 16.18 -9.11 -3.09
C ARG A 59 17.41 -9.99 -2.91
N ASN A 60 18.54 -9.63 -3.57
CA ASN A 60 19.81 -10.30 -3.41
C ASN A 60 20.41 -10.14 -1.99
N LEU A 61 20.21 -8.98 -1.36
CA LEU A 61 20.76 -8.67 -0.04
C LEU A 61 19.83 -9.14 1.09
N ASN A 62 18.51 -9.18 0.83
CA ASN A 62 17.47 -9.59 1.78
C ASN A 62 16.30 -10.28 1.05
N GLY A 63 16.36 -11.60 0.99
CA GLY A 63 15.35 -12.42 0.34
C GLY A 63 13.95 -12.35 0.99
N ASN A 64 13.87 -12.00 2.28
CA ASN A 64 12.63 -12.03 3.06
C ASN A 64 11.91 -10.68 3.16
N ALA A 65 12.51 -9.58 2.73
CA ALA A 65 11.91 -8.27 2.80
C ALA A 65 10.61 -8.20 1.96
N LYS A 66 9.56 -7.58 2.50
CA LYS A 66 8.39 -7.19 1.70
C LYS A 66 8.74 -5.93 0.91
N ILE A 67 8.83 -6.05 -0.41
CA ILE A 67 9.21 -4.96 -1.31
C ILE A 67 7.96 -4.37 -1.96
N ILE A 68 7.74 -3.08 -1.72
CA ILE A 68 6.72 -2.25 -2.37
C ILE A 68 7.45 -1.33 -3.35
N ALA A 69 7.08 -1.34 -4.63
CA ALA A 69 7.75 -0.54 -5.64
C ALA A 69 6.80 0.39 -6.40
N CYS A 70 7.24 1.63 -6.60
CA CYS A 70 6.60 2.53 -7.55
C CYS A 70 6.87 2.07 -8.98
N VAL A 71 5.86 2.25 -9.84
CA VAL A 71 5.95 2.03 -11.30
C VAL A 71 5.50 3.31 -11.98
N ASN A 72 6.32 3.83 -12.89
CA ASN A 72 6.00 5.05 -13.63
C ASN A 72 5.24 4.74 -14.93
N ASN A 73 5.58 3.64 -15.61
CA ASN A 73 4.89 3.16 -16.80
C ASN A 73 4.19 1.83 -16.53
N SER A 74 2.89 1.76 -16.80
CA SER A 74 2.07 0.56 -16.58
C SER A 74 2.59 -0.70 -17.30
N GLU A 75 3.27 -0.57 -18.40
CA GLU A 75 3.89 -1.68 -19.13
C GLU A 75 4.96 -2.42 -18.28
N ASN A 76 5.55 -1.73 -17.31
CA ASN A 76 6.61 -2.24 -16.46
C ASN A 76 6.13 -2.98 -15.19
N PHE A 77 4.81 -3.07 -14.93
CA PHE A 77 4.30 -3.80 -13.76
C PHE A 77 4.82 -5.25 -13.69
N LYS A 78 4.78 -5.95 -14.83
CA LYS A 78 5.26 -7.34 -14.89
C LYS A 78 6.76 -7.43 -14.61
N LEU A 79 7.55 -6.50 -15.16
CA LEU A 79 8.99 -6.42 -14.95
C LEU A 79 9.33 -6.24 -13.46
N MET A 80 8.65 -5.30 -12.77
CA MET A 80 8.88 -5.05 -11.34
C MET A 80 8.58 -6.27 -10.48
N ARG A 81 7.50 -6.99 -10.78
CA ARG A 81 7.14 -8.24 -10.08
C ARG A 81 8.16 -9.33 -10.35
N GLN A 82 8.63 -9.49 -11.59
CA GLN A 82 9.68 -10.44 -11.94
C GLN A 82 11.02 -10.11 -11.29
N ALA A 83 11.34 -8.82 -11.12
CA ALA A 83 12.50 -8.37 -10.37
C ALA A 83 12.41 -8.69 -8.86
N GLY A 84 11.22 -9.01 -8.33
CA GLY A 84 11.01 -9.45 -6.96
C GLY A 84 10.18 -8.50 -6.09
N ALA A 85 9.47 -7.52 -6.65
CA ALA A 85 8.53 -6.70 -5.90
C ALA A 85 7.31 -7.53 -5.48
N ASN A 86 6.91 -7.41 -4.20
CA ASN A 86 5.69 -8.04 -3.68
C ASN A 86 4.45 -7.24 -4.05
N VAL A 87 4.57 -5.90 -4.04
CA VAL A 87 3.49 -4.97 -4.37
C VAL A 87 4.05 -3.91 -5.32
N THR A 88 3.26 -3.57 -6.32
CA THR A 88 3.57 -2.49 -7.28
C THR A 88 2.46 -1.46 -7.25
N VAL A 89 2.83 -0.18 -7.22
CA VAL A 89 1.91 0.96 -7.17
C VAL A 89 2.31 1.96 -8.24
N GLN A 90 1.32 2.54 -8.95
CA GLN A 90 1.53 3.64 -9.90
C GLN A 90 0.88 4.92 -9.36
N PRO A 91 1.61 5.75 -8.60
CA PRO A 91 1.04 6.92 -7.93
C PRO A 91 0.45 7.95 -8.90
N SER A 92 1.08 8.14 -10.06
CA SER A 92 0.61 9.07 -11.10
C SER A 92 -0.76 8.68 -11.67
N GLN A 93 -1.03 7.40 -11.83
CA GLN A 93 -2.34 6.92 -12.29
C GLN A 93 -3.42 7.15 -11.23
N ALA A 94 -3.12 6.84 -9.96
CA ALA A 94 -4.05 7.10 -8.86
C ALA A 94 -4.37 8.60 -8.73
N GLY A 95 -3.35 9.46 -8.80
CA GLY A 95 -3.53 10.91 -8.82
C GLY A 95 -4.34 11.39 -10.03
N GLY A 96 -4.13 10.79 -11.21
CA GLY A 96 -4.89 11.10 -12.42
C GLY A 96 -6.38 10.78 -12.26
N TYR A 97 -6.74 9.67 -11.63
CA TYR A 97 -8.15 9.35 -11.34
C TYR A 97 -8.78 10.36 -10.38
N LEU A 98 -8.07 10.71 -9.29
CA LEU A 98 -8.56 11.72 -8.36
C LEU A 98 -8.77 13.09 -9.01
N LEU A 99 -7.86 13.50 -9.91
CA LEU A 99 -8.02 14.75 -10.66
C LEU A 99 -9.22 14.70 -11.61
N ALA A 100 -9.46 13.57 -12.28
CA ALA A 100 -10.61 13.40 -13.16
C ALA A 100 -11.93 13.44 -12.37
N ASP A 101 -11.99 12.77 -11.22
CA ASP A 101 -13.18 12.75 -10.36
C ASP A 101 -13.47 14.12 -9.75
N ALA A 102 -12.44 14.91 -9.43
CA ALA A 102 -12.59 16.26 -8.88
C ALA A 102 -13.33 17.24 -9.83
N VAL A 103 -13.36 16.95 -11.14
CA VAL A 103 -14.17 17.72 -12.12
C VAL A 103 -15.65 17.59 -11.83
N PHE A 104 -16.11 16.44 -11.34
CA PHE A 104 -17.52 16.14 -11.12
C PHE A 104 -17.95 16.29 -9.66
N SER A 105 -17.05 16.08 -8.70
CA SER A 105 -17.35 16.16 -7.27
C SER A 105 -16.10 16.44 -6.43
N SER A 106 -16.05 17.63 -5.82
CA SER A 106 -15.00 17.95 -4.84
C SER A 106 -15.13 17.11 -3.56
N TYR A 107 -16.34 16.76 -3.15
CA TYR A 107 -16.58 15.99 -1.92
C TYR A 107 -16.04 14.57 -1.98
N ILE A 108 -16.06 13.93 -3.17
CA ILE A 108 -15.45 12.60 -3.37
C ILE A 108 -13.95 12.69 -3.14
N ASN A 109 -13.31 13.70 -3.71
CA ASN A 109 -11.86 13.92 -3.53
C ASN A 109 -11.50 14.14 -2.06
N ASP A 110 -12.24 15.00 -1.35
CA ASP A 110 -12.02 15.27 0.06
C ASP A 110 -12.18 14.00 0.91
N TYR A 111 -13.20 13.19 0.62
CA TYR A 111 -13.43 11.92 1.31
C TYR A 111 -12.33 10.90 1.06
N VAL A 112 -11.84 10.78 -0.18
CA VAL A 112 -10.73 9.87 -0.51
C VAL A 112 -9.43 10.33 0.15
N LEU A 113 -9.15 11.64 0.17
CA LEU A 113 -7.99 12.18 0.86
C LEU A 113 -8.05 11.96 2.37
N ASP A 114 -9.24 12.07 2.97
CA ASP A 114 -9.45 11.74 4.39
C ASP A 114 -9.13 10.27 4.67
N LEU A 115 -9.64 9.35 3.84
CA LEU A 115 -9.35 7.91 3.93
C LEU A 115 -7.86 7.55 3.81
N LEU A 116 -7.11 8.31 3.01
CA LEU A 116 -5.68 8.09 2.80
C LEU A 116 -4.82 8.76 3.88
N ASN A 117 -5.40 9.67 4.67
CA ASN A 117 -4.71 10.38 5.74
C ASN A 117 -4.78 9.62 7.05
N ASN A 118 -3.64 9.28 7.65
CA ASN A 118 -3.58 8.60 8.95
C ASN A 118 -4.16 9.44 10.12
N GLU A 119 -4.37 10.74 9.92
CA GLU A 119 -4.99 11.67 10.87
C GLU A 119 -6.41 12.06 10.44
N GLY A 120 -6.96 11.40 9.41
CA GLY A 120 -8.32 11.58 8.92
C GLY A 120 -9.38 11.14 9.94
N LEU A 121 -10.64 11.45 9.66
CA LEU A 121 -11.78 11.06 10.51
C LEU A 121 -12.07 9.56 10.42
N ILE A 122 -11.73 8.95 9.29
CA ILE A 122 -11.96 7.53 8.99
C ILE A 122 -10.69 6.88 8.49
N SER A 123 -10.59 5.57 8.63
CA SER A 123 -9.45 4.81 8.15
C SER A 123 -9.86 3.47 7.54
N PHE A 124 -9.05 2.99 6.58
CA PHE A 124 -9.14 1.61 6.14
C PHE A 124 -8.59 0.67 7.19
N ALA A 125 -9.31 -0.44 7.39
CA ALA A 125 -8.86 -1.54 8.21
C ALA A 125 -9.10 -2.87 7.50
N GLU A 126 -8.28 -3.86 7.84
CA GLU A 126 -8.46 -5.23 7.39
C GLU A 126 -8.25 -6.20 8.55
N ARG A 127 -9.13 -7.21 8.65
CA ARG A 127 -8.98 -8.33 9.57
C ARG A 127 -9.69 -9.57 9.06
N TYR A 128 -9.28 -10.71 9.53
CA TYR A 128 -10.05 -11.93 9.30
C TYR A 128 -11.36 -11.91 10.10
N ALA A 129 -12.41 -12.53 9.51
CA ALA A 129 -13.69 -12.71 10.16
C ALA A 129 -13.51 -13.51 11.46
N ASN A 130 -14.15 -13.03 12.53
CA ASN A 130 -14.24 -13.75 13.81
C ASN A 130 -15.59 -14.48 13.94
N SER A 131 -15.79 -15.19 15.05
CA SER A 131 -17.03 -15.96 15.30
C SER A 131 -18.30 -15.12 15.27
N ASP A 132 -18.20 -13.85 15.67
CA ASP A 132 -19.36 -12.95 15.76
C ASP A 132 -19.76 -12.39 14.40
N ASP A 133 -18.82 -12.40 13.43
CA ASP A 133 -19.06 -11.94 12.07
C ASP A 133 -19.67 -13.02 11.18
N VAL A 134 -19.31 -14.30 11.43
CA VAL A 134 -19.72 -15.42 10.58
C VAL A 134 -21.23 -15.58 10.57
N GLY A 135 -21.80 -15.72 9.37
CA GLY A 135 -23.24 -15.82 9.14
C GLY A 135 -23.96 -14.48 9.03
N GLN A 136 -23.30 -13.35 9.34
CA GLN A 136 -23.87 -12.02 9.13
C GLN A 136 -23.67 -11.57 7.68
N ASP A 137 -24.60 -10.75 7.19
CA ASP A 137 -24.39 -10.03 5.93
C ASP A 137 -23.38 -8.91 6.17
N MET A 138 -22.42 -8.76 5.25
CA MET A 138 -21.39 -7.71 5.36
C MET A 138 -21.96 -6.29 5.48
N ARG A 139 -23.20 -6.07 5.05
CA ARG A 139 -23.93 -4.79 5.20
C ARG A 139 -24.35 -4.50 6.63
N ASN A 140 -24.40 -5.50 7.50
CA ASN A 140 -24.78 -5.41 8.90
C ASN A 140 -23.58 -5.45 9.86
N PHE A 141 -22.38 -5.27 9.34
CA PHE A 141 -21.15 -5.26 10.12
C PHE A 141 -21.16 -4.13 11.16
N LYS A 142 -20.74 -4.42 12.40
CA LYS A 142 -20.91 -3.49 13.54
C LYS A 142 -19.72 -2.56 13.74
N ASP A 143 -18.53 -2.99 13.35
CA ASP A 143 -17.29 -2.24 13.62
C ASP A 143 -17.02 -1.14 12.57
N GLY A 144 -17.88 -1.06 11.53
CA GLY A 144 -17.70 -0.10 10.45
C GLY A 144 -18.51 -0.46 9.22
N ILE A 145 -18.00 -0.14 8.05
CA ILE A 145 -18.64 -0.44 6.76
C ILE A 145 -17.72 -1.37 5.98
N VAL A 146 -18.13 -2.64 5.79
CA VAL A 146 -17.38 -3.57 4.95
C VAL A 146 -17.56 -3.20 3.49
N LEU A 147 -16.44 -2.87 2.84
CA LEU A 147 -16.40 -2.53 1.43
C LEU A 147 -16.26 -3.79 0.56
N ARG A 148 -15.51 -4.77 1.05
CA ARG A 148 -15.20 -6.00 0.33
C ARG A 148 -14.79 -7.12 1.27
N ILE A 149 -15.13 -8.34 0.87
CA ILE A 149 -14.62 -9.56 1.48
C ILE A 149 -13.64 -10.21 0.48
N TYR A 150 -12.54 -10.77 0.97
CA TYR A 150 -11.69 -11.65 0.18
C TYR A 150 -11.83 -13.07 0.69
N ARG A 151 -12.41 -13.94 -0.16
CA ARG A 151 -12.65 -15.37 0.11
C ARG A 151 -11.75 -16.19 -0.78
N ASN A 152 -10.82 -16.95 -0.20
CA ASN A 152 -9.80 -17.69 -0.95
C ASN A 152 -9.01 -16.83 -1.95
N GLY A 153 -8.80 -15.54 -1.62
CA GLY A 153 -8.10 -14.59 -2.49
C GLY A 153 -8.99 -13.89 -3.53
N GLU A 154 -10.25 -14.33 -3.69
CA GLU A 154 -11.20 -13.75 -4.64
C GLU A 154 -12.06 -12.66 -3.96
N PRO A 155 -12.24 -11.49 -4.60
CA PRO A 155 -13.02 -10.41 -4.04
C PRO A 155 -14.53 -10.69 -4.14
N VAL A 156 -15.27 -10.43 -3.05
CA VAL A 156 -16.73 -10.48 -2.99
C VAL A 156 -17.25 -9.11 -2.57
N GLY A 157 -18.17 -8.55 -3.36
CA GLY A 157 -18.78 -7.25 -3.09
C GLY A 157 -20.15 -7.36 -2.40
N PHE A 158 -20.58 -6.29 -1.75
CA PHE A 158 -21.86 -6.23 -1.06
C PHE A 158 -23.08 -6.38 -1.99
N TRP A 159 -22.89 -6.25 -3.30
CA TRP A 159 -23.93 -6.41 -4.34
C TRP A 159 -24.11 -7.86 -4.80
N GLU A 160 -23.32 -8.82 -4.32
CA GLU A 160 -23.31 -10.20 -4.81
C GLU A 160 -24.33 -11.12 -4.09
N GLY A 161 -25.34 -10.55 -3.44
CA GLY A 161 -26.44 -11.30 -2.84
C GLY A 161 -25.98 -12.27 -1.74
N SER A 162 -26.31 -13.55 -1.86
CA SER A 162 -25.98 -14.55 -0.84
C SER A 162 -24.48 -14.75 -0.60
N LYS A 163 -23.63 -14.35 -1.53
CA LYS A 163 -22.17 -14.39 -1.35
C LYS A 163 -21.68 -13.35 -0.35
N SER A 164 -22.45 -12.26 -0.11
CA SER A 164 -22.14 -11.23 0.87
C SER A 164 -22.24 -11.67 2.34
N ILE A 165 -22.73 -12.90 2.59
CA ILE A 165 -22.71 -13.49 3.93
C ILE A 165 -21.28 -13.87 4.30
N ILE A 166 -20.81 -13.33 5.42
CA ILE A 166 -19.45 -13.53 5.93
C ILE A 166 -19.28 -14.99 6.35
N GLN A 167 -18.14 -15.58 5.97
CA GLN A 167 -17.77 -16.97 6.27
C GLN A 167 -16.47 -17.00 7.07
N GLU A 168 -16.23 -18.13 7.72
CA GLU A 168 -14.96 -18.37 8.38
C GLU A 168 -13.79 -18.32 7.38
N GLY A 169 -12.71 -17.65 7.76
CA GLY A 169 -11.53 -17.45 6.90
C GLY A 169 -11.63 -16.29 5.90
N ASP A 170 -12.78 -15.60 5.82
CA ASP A 170 -12.89 -14.37 5.02
C ASP A 170 -11.99 -13.27 5.58
N LEU A 171 -11.27 -12.56 4.69
CA LEU A 171 -10.59 -11.32 5.03
C LEU A 171 -11.53 -10.16 4.70
N LEU A 172 -11.87 -9.36 5.72
CA LEU A 172 -12.77 -8.21 5.62
C LEU A 172 -11.95 -6.95 5.38
N LEU A 173 -12.22 -6.24 4.29
CA LEU A 173 -11.75 -4.87 4.06
C LEU A 173 -12.88 -3.92 4.38
N TYR A 174 -12.70 -3.05 5.37
CA TYR A 174 -13.74 -2.16 5.87
C TYR A 174 -13.20 -0.77 6.20
N VAL A 175 -14.11 0.17 6.39
CA VAL A 175 -13.83 1.53 6.85
C VAL A 175 -14.39 1.67 8.26
N GLU A 176 -13.59 2.21 9.16
CA GLU A 176 -13.98 2.50 10.54
C GLU A 176 -13.62 3.95 10.92
N PRO A 177 -14.28 4.52 11.96
CA PRO A 177 -13.85 5.79 12.53
C PRO A 177 -12.41 5.68 13.05
N ASN A 178 -11.62 6.73 12.81
CA ASN A 178 -10.25 6.75 13.31
C ASN A 178 -10.23 6.87 14.83
N LYS A 179 -9.66 5.89 15.53
CA LYS A 179 -9.62 5.81 17.01
C LYS A 179 -8.75 6.87 17.70
N LYS A 180 -8.12 7.74 16.91
CA LYS A 180 -7.24 8.80 17.44
C LYS A 180 -7.94 10.14 17.67
N ASN A 181 -9.24 10.25 17.39
CA ASN A 181 -10.05 11.45 17.62
C ASN A 181 -11.05 11.21 18.74
#